data_3ad7a151353e01979e451f2250f54432
#
_entry.id   3ad7a151353e01979e451f2250f54432
#
_cell.length_a   1.000
_cell.length_b   1.000
_cell.length_c   1.000
_cell.angle_alpha   90.00
_cell.angle_beta   90.00
_cell.angle_gamma   90.00
#
_symmetry.space_group_name_H-M   'P 1'
#
loop_
_entity.id
_entity.type
_entity.pdbx_description
1 polymer ?
#
loop_
_entity_poly.entity_id
_entity_poly.type
_entity_poly.pdbx_seq_one_letter_code
_entity_poly.pdbx_strand_id
1 'polypeptide(L)'
;MTREDILKEILSLEGNNWLLELATGTGKSRLALEKIKSLGGKTLLLVVNRNVHKQNWADEIKKWWSNCNMEITMTTYVSLPKYAGKYDCAIFDECHHLSERCREALCYFDIKHSVLLSATVSNKLKDELIEVFDDLTSYKKDLRDVIDDDILPDPIVYMLPL
;
A
#
# COMPACT_ATOMS: atom_id res chain seq x y z
N MET A 1 10.85 -8.93 16.38
CA MET A 1 9.84 -7.93 15.95
C MET A 1 8.53 -8.62 15.59
N THR A 2 7.45 -8.15 16.16
CA THR A 2 6.10 -8.70 15.92
C THR A 2 5.36 -7.86 14.88
N ARG A 3 4.18 -8.33 14.44
CA ARG A 3 3.32 -7.54 13.56
C ARG A 3 2.94 -6.21 14.19
N GLU A 4 2.72 -6.19 15.51
CA GLU A 4 2.39 -4.96 16.22
C GLU A 4 3.58 -4.00 16.27
N ASP A 5 4.81 -4.52 16.35
CA ASP A 5 6.01 -3.68 16.28
C ASP A 5 6.16 -3.05 14.90
N ILE A 6 5.89 -3.80 13.83
CA ILE A 6 5.92 -3.28 12.46
C ILE A 6 4.85 -2.20 12.29
N LEU A 7 3.65 -2.44 12.81
CA LEU A 7 2.57 -1.47 12.77
C LEU A 7 2.97 -0.16 13.47
N LYS A 8 3.57 -0.26 14.66
CA LYS A 8 4.05 0.93 15.38
C LYS A 8 5.09 1.69 14.59
N GLU A 9 6.04 1.00 13.98
CA GLU A 9 7.06 1.64 13.14
C GLU A 9 6.41 2.39 11.98
N ILE A 10 5.48 1.75 11.27
CA ILE A 10 4.79 2.34 10.13
C ILE A 10 3.97 3.56 10.55
N LEU A 11 3.25 3.47 11.66
CA LEU A 11 2.44 4.58 12.15
C LEU A 11 3.30 5.77 12.58
N SER A 12 4.55 5.53 12.97
CA SER A 12 5.48 6.59 13.36
C SER A 12 6.20 7.26 12.20
N LEU A 13 6.09 6.71 10.98
CA LEU A 13 6.75 7.29 9.81
C LEU A 13 6.17 8.67 9.49
N GLU A 14 7.06 9.64 9.35
CA GLU A 14 6.71 11.00 8.96
C GLU A 14 6.67 11.14 7.44
N GLY A 15 6.24 12.31 6.95
CA GLY A 15 6.13 12.61 5.53
C GLY A 15 4.69 12.59 5.07
N ASN A 16 4.50 12.65 3.74
CA ASN A 16 3.18 12.70 3.12
C ASN A 16 2.87 11.46 2.30
N ASN A 17 3.89 10.76 1.85
CA ASN A 17 3.75 9.57 1.01
C ASN A 17 4.70 8.49 1.51
N TRP A 18 4.26 7.25 1.49
CA TRP A 18 5.03 6.13 2.04
C TRP A 18 5.08 4.97 1.06
N LEU A 19 6.29 4.46 0.83
CA LEU A 19 6.52 3.24 0.07
C LEU A 19 6.83 2.12 1.06
N LEU A 20 5.92 1.18 1.18
CA LEU A 20 6.05 0.06 2.10
C LEU A 20 6.41 -1.21 1.31
N GLU A 21 7.67 -1.63 1.40
CA GLU A 21 8.14 -2.88 0.84
C GLU A 21 8.04 -3.96 1.92
N LEU A 22 6.99 -4.75 1.84
CA LEU A 22 6.66 -5.72 2.88
C LEU A 22 6.57 -7.12 2.28
N ALA A 23 7.18 -8.08 2.96
CA ALA A 23 7.13 -9.47 2.55
C ALA A 23 5.69 -9.99 2.56
N THR A 24 5.40 -10.96 1.70
CA THR A 24 4.11 -11.63 1.66
C THR A 24 3.81 -12.25 3.03
N GLY A 25 2.57 -12.12 3.48
CA GLY A 25 2.14 -12.67 4.77
C GLY A 25 2.32 -11.76 5.97
N THR A 26 2.80 -10.52 5.77
CA THR A 26 2.94 -9.54 6.87
C THR A 26 1.65 -8.81 7.21
N GLY A 27 0.59 -9.01 6.43
CA GLY A 27 -0.66 -8.28 6.60
C GLY A 27 -0.60 -6.87 6.02
N LYS A 28 -0.12 -6.74 4.79
CA LYS A 28 0.06 -5.44 4.12
C LYS A 28 -1.20 -4.60 4.10
N SER A 29 -2.35 -5.21 3.82
CA SER A 29 -3.62 -4.49 3.75
C SER A 29 -4.00 -3.90 5.10
N ARG A 30 -3.84 -4.65 6.19
CA ARG A 30 -4.08 -4.13 7.54
C ARG A 30 -3.18 -2.94 7.84
N LEU A 31 -1.88 -3.06 7.53
CA LEU A 31 -0.90 -2.02 7.81
C LEU A 31 -1.24 -0.74 7.04
N ALA A 32 -1.60 -0.87 5.76
CA ALA A 32 -2.02 0.26 4.95
C ALA A 32 -3.28 0.92 5.50
N LEU A 33 -4.30 0.14 5.84
CA LEU A 33 -5.56 0.65 6.38
C LEU A 33 -5.36 1.36 7.72
N GLU A 34 -4.52 0.81 8.60
CA GLU A 34 -4.22 1.45 9.88
C GLU A 34 -3.49 2.78 9.67
N LYS A 35 -2.57 2.84 8.71
CA LYS A 35 -1.88 4.09 8.37
C LYS A 35 -2.87 5.13 7.86
N ILE A 36 -3.75 4.78 6.95
CA ILE A 36 -4.78 5.68 6.43
C ILE A 36 -5.72 6.14 7.54
N LYS A 37 -6.14 5.24 8.40
CA LYS A 37 -7.01 5.55 9.54
C LYS A 37 -6.36 6.59 10.45
N SER A 38 -5.06 6.50 10.68
CA SER A 38 -4.32 7.42 11.54
C SER A 38 -4.25 8.84 10.97
N LEU A 39 -4.42 9.00 9.65
CA LEU A 39 -4.34 10.30 8.98
C LEU A 39 -5.65 11.07 9.02
N GLY A 40 -6.77 10.39 9.15
CA GLY A 40 -8.09 11.00 9.34
C GLY A 40 -8.61 11.78 8.13
N GLY A 41 -8.73 11.16 6.98
CA GLY A 41 -9.31 11.79 5.79
C GLY A 41 -10.76 11.42 5.57
N LYS A 42 -11.36 11.97 4.51
CA LYS A 42 -12.76 11.72 4.12
C LYS A 42 -12.88 10.87 2.85
N THR A 43 -11.89 10.95 1.97
CA THR A 43 -11.92 10.26 0.68
C THR A 43 -10.67 9.41 0.50
N LEU A 44 -10.86 8.19 -0.01
CA LEU A 44 -9.78 7.23 -0.25
C LEU A 44 -9.89 6.71 -1.69
N LEU A 45 -8.79 6.82 -2.43
CA LEU A 45 -8.64 6.16 -3.72
C LEU A 45 -7.84 4.87 -3.51
N LEU A 46 -8.41 3.75 -3.91
CA LEU A 46 -7.75 2.45 -3.78
C LEU A 46 -7.51 1.86 -5.17
N VAL A 47 -6.25 1.71 -5.54
CA VAL A 47 -5.84 1.25 -6.87
C VAL A 47 -5.28 -0.16 -6.77
N VAL A 48 -5.87 -1.08 -7.54
CA VAL A 48 -5.49 -2.49 -7.55
C VAL A 48 -5.14 -2.94 -8.97
N ASN A 49 -4.47 -4.08 -9.08
CA ASN A 49 -4.07 -4.59 -10.38
C ASN A 49 -5.24 -5.18 -11.18
N ARG A 50 -6.14 -5.92 -10.52
CA ARG A 50 -7.26 -6.60 -11.17
C ARG A 50 -8.55 -6.41 -10.39
N ASN A 51 -9.69 -6.52 -11.09
CA ASN A 51 -11.01 -6.37 -10.45
C ASN A 51 -11.25 -7.36 -9.30
N VAL A 52 -10.69 -8.57 -9.38
CA VAL A 52 -10.82 -9.56 -8.30
C VAL A 52 -10.22 -9.05 -6.99
N HIS A 53 -9.19 -8.23 -7.06
CA HIS A 53 -8.56 -7.67 -5.86
C HIS A 53 -9.44 -6.65 -5.16
N LYS A 54 -10.41 -6.05 -5.87
CA LYS A 54 -11.35 -5.11 -5.25
C LYS A 54 -12.17 -5.78 -4.15
N GLN A 55 -12.63 -7.01 -4.41
CA GLN A 55 -13.39 -7.75 -3.40
C GLN A 55 -12.49 -8.12 -2.22
N ASN A 56 -11.26 -8.52 -2.49
CA ASN A 56 -10.31 -8.84 -1.42
C ASN A 56 -10.10 -7.64 -0.50
N TRP A 57 -9.94 -6.44 -1.06
CA TRP A 57 -9.80 -5.22 -0.27
C TRP A 57 -11.06 -4.84 0.47
N ALA A 58 -12.23 -5.03 -0.14
CA ALA A 58 -13.51 -4.80 0.54
C ALA A 58 -13.63 -5.68 1.79
N ASP A 59 -13.22 -6.94 1.68
CA ASP A 59 -13.22 -7.88 2.80
C ASP A 59 -12.23 -7.45 3.89
N GLU A 60 -11.05 -6.98 3.51
CA GLU A 60 -10.04 -6.49 4.46
C GLU A 60 -10.52 -5.23 5.19
N ILE A 61 -11.16 -4.31 4.48
CA ILE A 61 -11.74 -3.11 5.09
C ILE A 61 -12.79 -3.50 6.11
N LYS A 62 -13.65 -4.45 5.77
CA LYS A 62 -14.69 -4.94 6.68
C LYS A 62 -14.09 -5.58 7.93
N LYS A 63 -12.97 -6.29 7.76
CA LYS A 63 -12.29 -6.98 8.85
C LYS A 63 -11.54 -6.03 9.80
N TRP A 64 -10.82 -5.06 9.24
CA TRP A 64 -9.89 -4.22 10.02
C TRP A 64 -10.42 -2.81 10.28
N TRP A 65 -11.43 -2.38 9.54
CA TRP A 65 -11.99 -1.04 9.66
C TRP A 65 -13.50 -1.06 9.38
N SER A 66 -14.23 -1.88 10.13
CA SER A 66 -15.66 -2.11 9.91
C SER A 66 -16.50 -0.84 10.05
N ASN A 67 -16.07 0.13 10.84
CA ASN A 67 -16.75 1.40 11.01
C ASN A 67 -16.18 2.52 10.11
N CYS A 68 -15.52 2.14 9.01
CA CYS A 68 -14.98 3.12 8.07
C CYS A 68 -16.11 3.95 7.47
N ASN A 69 -15.99 5.26 7.61
CA ASN A 69 -16.95 6.22 7.05
C ASN A 69 -16.35 7.03 5.89
N MET A 70 -15.17 6.63 5.40
CA MET A 70 -14.58 7.28 4.24
C MET A 70 -15.33 6.91 2.96
N GLU A 71 -15.40 7.85 2.04
CA GLU A 71 -15.87 7.57 0.68
C GLU A 71 -14.72 6.92 -0.08
N ILE A 72 -14.89 5.64 -0.45
CA ILE A 72 -13.84 4.84 -1.08
C ILE A 72 -14.14 4.64 -2.57
N THR A 73 -13.20 5.05 -3.41
CA THR A 73 -13.24 4.79 -4.85
C THR A 73 -12.20 3.72 -5.16
N MET A 74 -12.65 2.59 -5.69
CA MET A 74 -11.76 1.50 -6.10
C MET A 74 -11.63 1.46 -7.60
N THR A 75 -10.41 1.38 -8.11
CA THR A 75 -10.13 1.27 -9.54
C THR A 75 -8.93 0.37 -9.79
N THR A 76 -8.69 0.05 -11.06
CA THR A 76 -7.50 -0.68 -11.48
C THR A 76 -6.50 0.30 -12.10
N TYR A 77 -5.25 -0.14 -12.27
CA TYR A 77 -4.24 0.70 -12.94
C TYR A 77 -4.63 1.03 -14.39
N VAL A 78 -5.28 0.09 -15.07
CA VAL A 78 -5.75 0.33 -16.45
C VAL A 78 -6.77 1.47 -16.50
N SER A 79 -7.67 1.53 -15.54
CA SER A 79 -8.75 2.52 -15.49
C SER A 79 -8.37 3.79 -14.74
N LEU A 80 -7.23 3.82 -14.07
CA LEU A 80 -6.82 4.93 -13.21
C LEU A 80 -6.99 6.32 -13.85
N PRO A 81 -6.60 6.57 -15.11
CA PRO A 81 -6.73 7.89 -15.71
C PRO A 81 -8.14 8.46 -15.70
N LYS A 82 -9.16 7.60 -15.64
CA LYS A 82 -10.57 8.04 -15.62
C LYS A 82 -11.02 8.61 -14.28
N TYR A 83 -10.21 8.44 -13.25
CA TYR A 83 -10.57 8.79 -11.87
C TYR A 83 -9.83 10.02 -11.35
N ALA A 84 -9.25 10.82 -12.24
CA ALA A 84 -8.56 12.05 -11.85
C ALA A 84 -9.44 12.92 -10.98
N GLY A 85 -8.88 13.48 -9.92
CA GLY A 85 -9.63 14.30 -8.98
C GLY A 85 -8.86 14.53 -7.69
N LYS A 86 -9.58 14.95 -6.65
CA LYS A 86 -9.01 15.22 -5.33
C LYS A 86 -9.35 14.08 -4.37
N TYR A 87 -8.34 13.60 -3.67
CA TYR A 87 -8.50 12.56 -2.66
C TYR A 87 -7.64 12.91 -1.44
N ASP A 88 -8.16 12.67 -0.26
CA ASP A 88 -7.37 12.86 0.97
C ASP A 88 -6.29 11.81 1.06
N CYS A 89 -6.61 10.57 0.71
CA CYS A 89 -5.68 9.47 0.78
C CYS A 89 -5.79 8.56 -0.45
N ALA A 90 -4.70 7.86 -0.75
CA ALA A 90 -4.70 6.81 -1.77
C ALA A 90 -3.87 5.62 -1.30
N ILE A 91 -4.27 4.43 -1.72
CA ILE A 91 -3.50 3.20 -1.55
C ILE A 91 -3.25 2.63 -2.95
N PHE A 92 -1.99 2.37 -3.26
CA PHE A 92 -1.58 1.74 -4.52
C PHE A 92 -1.06 0.34 -4.21
N ASP A 93 -1.94 -0.65 -4.37
CA ASP A 93 -1.58 -2.05 -4.12
C ASP A 93 -0.75 -2.59 -5.28
N GLU A 94 0.28 -3.39 -4.96
CA GLU A 94 1.20 -3.89 -5.97
C GLU A 94 1.72 -2.74 -6.86
N CYS A 95 2.33 -1.74 -6.22
CA CYS A 95 2.69 -0.47 -6.87
C CYS A 95 3.69 -0.60 -8.02
N HIS A 96 4.31 -1.78 -8.19
CA HIS A 96 5.16 -2.04 -9.34
C HIS A 96 4.36 -2.03 -10.67
N HIS A 97 3.03 -2.02 -10.60
CA HIS A 97 2.17 -1.84 -11.77
C HIS A 97 1.94 -0.38 -12.15
N LEU A 98 2.51 0.57 -11.40
CA LEU A 98 2.48 1.99 -11.78
C LEU A 98 3.38 2.23 -13.00
N SER A 99 2.85 2.02 -14.17
CA SER A 99 3.52 2.24 -15.45
C SER A 99 3.75 3.74 -15.69
N GLU A 100 4.55 4.07 -16.70
CA GLU A 100 4.76 5.45 -17.11
C GLU A 100 3.42 6.16 -17.42
N ARG A 101 2.50 5.46 -18.11
CA ARG A 101 1.17 5.99 -18.41
C ARG A 101 0.40 6.35 -17.13
N CYS A 102 0.44 5.47 -16.13
CA CYS A 102 -0.21 5.72 -14.84
C CYS A 102 0.44 6.88 -14.11
N ARG A 103 1.76 6.95 -14.10
CA ARG A 103 2.49 8.04 -13.45
C ARG A 103 2.19 9.38 -14.11
N GLU A 104 2.10 9.43 -15.43
CA GLU A 104 1.70 10.65 -16.15
C GLU A 104 0.27 11.07 -15.78
N ALA A 105 -0.64 10.08 -15.68
CA ALA A 105 -2.03 10.37 -15.30
C ALA A 105 -2.11 10.98 -13.89
N LEU A 106 -1.24 10.59 -12.98
CA LEU A 106 -1.25 11.09 -11.60
C LEU A 106 -0.96 12.60 -11.52
N CYS A 107 -0.39 13.20 -12.55
CA CYS A 107 -0.20 14.65 -12.61
C CYS A 107 -1.53 15.41 -12.57
N TYR A 108 -2.63 14.77 -12.91
CA TYR A 108 -3.98 15.35 -12.90
C TYR A 108 -4.75 15.05 -11.61
N PHE A 109 -4.11 14.39 -10.65
CA PHE A 109 -4.69 14.06 -9.35
C PHE A 109 -4.16 15.02 -8.30
N ASP A 110 -4.98 15.30 -7.29
CA ASP A 110 -4.54 16.00 -6.09
C ASP A 110 -4.76 15.05 -4.91
N ILE A 111 -3.69 14.37 -4.49
CA ILE A 111 -3.73 13.39 -3.42
C ILE A 111 -2.83 13.87 -2.29
N LYS A 112 -3.40 14.04 -1.10
CA LYS A 112 -2.64 14.55 0.05
C LYS A 112 -1.66 13.53 0.60
N HIS A 113 -2.11 12.27 0.71
CA HIS A 113 -1.28 11.20 1.30
C HIS A 113 -1.44 9.92 0.48
N SER A 114 -0.32 9.26 0.20
CA SER A 114 -0.33 8.00 -0.55
C SER A 114 0.42 6.91 0.19
N VAL A 115 -0.12 5.70 0.20
CA VAL A 115 0.54 4.51 0.70
C VAL A 115 0.72 3.55 -0.49
N LEU A 116 1.96 3.27 -0.83
CA LEU A 116 2.32 2.38 -1.92
C LEU A 116 2.81 1.07 -1.34
N LEU A 117 2.23 -0.04 -1.80
CA LEU A 117 2.52 -1.37 -1.29
C LEU A 117 3.16 -2.24 -2.38
N SER A 118 4.24 -2.92 -2.04
CA SER A 118 4.81 -3.96 -2.89
C SER A 118 5.68 -4.90 -2.07
N ALA A 119 5.86 -6.13 -2.54
CA ALA A 119 6.81 -7.05 -1.91
C ALA A 119 8.25 -6.67 -2.25
N THR A 120 8.48 -6.23 -3.49
CA THR A 120 9.79 -5.79 -3.97
C THR A 120 9.65 -4.65 -4.95
N VAL A 121 10.55 -3.67 -4.83
CA VAL A 121 10.60 -2.51 -5.75
C VAL A 121 12.04 -2.35 -6.24
N SER A 122 12.22 -2.31 -7.57
CA SER A 122 13.54 -2.09 -8.15
C SER A 122 14.01 -0.66 -7.86
N ASN A 123 15.33 -0.45 -7.88
CA ASN A 123 15.88 0.89 -7.68
C ASN A 123 15.41 1.86 -8.77
N LYS A 124 15.27 1.36 -10.00
CA LYS A 124 14.75 2.17 -11.11
C LYS A 124 13.34 2.66 -10.81
N LEU A 125 12.46 1.77 -10.34
CA LEU A 125 11.09 2.16 -10.02
C LEU A 125 11.04 3.13 -8.83
N LYS A 126 11.88 2.92 -7.81
CA LYS A 126 11.98 3.86 -6.69
C LYS A 126 12.31 5.26 -7.16
N ASP A 127 13.28 5.40 -8.06
CA ASP A 127 13.67 6.70 -8.61
C ASP A 127 12.51 7.35 -9.36
N GLU A 128 11.76 6.56 -10.12
CA GLU A 128 10.58 7.04 -10.84
C GLU A 128 9.46 7.46 -9.89
N LEU A 129 9.25 6.72 -8.80
CA LEU A 129 8.22 7.05 -7.80
C LEU A 129 8.57 8.32 -7.02
N ILE A 130 9.84 8.54 -6.73
CA ILE A 130 10.28 9.76 -6.03
C ILE A 130 9.95 11.01 -6.86
N GLU A 131 10.00 10.91 -8.18
CA GLU A 131 9.66 12.04 -9.06
C GLU A 131 8.16 12.36 -9.04
N VAL A 132 7.32 11.36 -8.79
CA VAL A 132 5.85 11.50 -8.82
C VAL A 132 5.27 11.84 -7.44
N PHE A 133 5.81 11.20 -6.41
CA PHE A 133 5.30 11.36 -5.03
C PHE A 133 6.29 12.18 -4.21
N ASP A 134 5.89 13.40 -3.88
CA ASP A 134 6.72 14.30 -3.07
C ASP A 134 6.89 13.73 -1.67
N ASP A 135 8.08 13.92 -1.09
CA ASP A 135 8.37 13.53 0.28
C ASP A 135 8.07 12.04 0.53
N LEU A 136 8.53 11.19 -0.38
CA LEU A 136 8.32 9.75 -0.30
C LEU A 136 9.25 9.12 0.72
N THR A 137 8.68 8.53 1.75
CA THR A 137 9.42 7.80 2.79
C THR A 137 9.34 6.30 2.51
N SER A 138 10.48 5.65 2.44
CA SER A 138 10.57 4.20 2.18
C SER A 138 10.71 3.42 3.50
N TYR A 139 9.98 2.32 3.60
CA TYR A 139 10.08 1.39 4.72
C TYR A 139 10.12 -0.03 4.15
N LYS A 140 11.06 -0.84 4.61
CA LYS A 140 11.24 -2.19 4.09
C LYS A 140 11.38 -3.20 5.21
N LYS A 141 10.63 -4.31 5.10
CA LYS A 141 10.81 -5.52 5.89
C LYS A 141 10.83 -6.70 4.93
N ASP A 142 11.95 -7.39 4.86
CA ASP A 142 12.06 -8.55 3.99
C ASP A 142 11.59 -9.83 4.71
N LEU A 143 11.54 -10.92 3.98
CA LEU A 143 11.06 -12.20 4.49
C LEU A 143 11.89 -12.69 5.69
N ARG A 144 13.20 -12.45 5.65
CA ARG A 144 14.11 -12.87 6.71
C ARG A 144 13.80 -12.15 8.02
N ASP A 145 13.58 -10.84 7.96
CA ASP A 145 13.27 -10.05 9.15
C ASP A 145 11.99 -10.55 9.84
N VAL A 146 10.94 -10.83 9.06
CA VAL A 146 9.66 -11.26 9.63
C VAL A 146 9.72 -12.70 10.16
N ILE A 147 10.50 -13.57 9.56
CA ILE A 147 10.67 -14.94 10.05
C ILE A 147 11.45 -14.95 11.38
N ASP A 148 12.54 -14.20 11.44
CA ASP A 148 13.35 -14.08 12.65
C ASP A 148 12.55 -13.49 13.81
N ASP A 149 11.53 -12.71 13.49
CA ASP A 149 10.67 -12.04 14.47
C ASP A 149 9.39 -12.84 14.77
N ASP A 150 9.31 -14.10 14.38
CA ASP A 150 8.17 -15.01 14.62
C ASP A 150 6.84 -14.54 14.01
N ILE A 151 6.89 -13.71 12.98
CA ILE A 151 5.68 -13.23 12.30
C ILE A 151 5.14 -14.26 11.30
N LEU A 152 6.06 -14.95 10.61
CA LEU A 152 5.72 -15.96 9.62
C LEU A 152 6.05 -17.35 10.15
N PRO A 153 5.36 -18.41 9.68
CA PRO A 153 5.73 -19.78 10.01
C PRO A 153 7.15 -20.11 9.55
N ASP A 154 7.65 -21.27 9.98
CA ASP A 154 8.96 -21.78 9.61
C ASP A 154 9.17 -21.69 8.09
N PRO A 155 10.34 -21.22 7.62
CA PRO A 155 10.63 -21.07 6.20
C PRO A 155 10.41 -22.33 5.37
N ILE A 156 10.60 -23.50 5.94
CA ILE A 156 10.39 -24.79 5.27
C ILE A 156 8.94 -24.91 4.77
N VAL A 157 7.99 -24.41 5.54
CA VAL A 157 6.57 -24.46 5.18
C VAL A 157 6.29 -23.69 3.90
N TYR A 158 6.99 -22.60 3.69
CA TYR A 158 6.81 -21.76 2.49
C TYR A 158 7.44 -22.35 1.24
N MET A 159 8.34 -23.27 1.39
CA MET A 159 9.05 -23.89 0.25
C MET A 159 8.32 -25.11 -0.29
N LEU A 160 7.47 -25.74 0.50
CA LEU A 160 6.78 -26.97 0.13
C LEU A 160 5.83 -26.84 -1.06
N PRO A 161 5.06 -25.75 -1.21
CA PRO A 161 4.13 -25.61 -2.31
C PRO A 161 4.78 -25.44 -3.69
N LEU A 162 6.06 -25.23 -3.73
CA LEU A 162 6.77 -25.11 -4.99
C LEU A 162 6.94 -26.45 -5.67
#